data_04f2ba8804e39a818e1289f534fdca27
#
_entry.id   04f2ba8804e39a818e1289f534fdca27
#
_cell.length_a   1.000
_cell.length_b   1.000
_cell.length_c   1.000
_cell.angle_alpha   90.00
_cell.angle_beta   90.00
_cell.angle_gamma   90.00
#
_symmetry.space_group_name_H-M   'P 1'
#
loop_
_entity.id
_entity.type
_entity.pdbx_description
1 polymer ?
#
loop_
_entity_poly.entity_id
_entity_poly.type
_entity_poly.pdbx_seq_one_letter_code
_entity_poly.pdbx_strand_id
1 'polypeptide(L)'
;MGVSTGDIIASFLPASPPLGGALPLWIGFSTVLSVFNTVQCFISPKLNKRIYSKRPHEASRLFGMWTLLAAVLRLTTAYDVTSQPLYDMTLLSYILAFTHFFSELFIFRTCSIGPGVLSPLIVASISTYWAYTQRDYYLGLL
;
A
#
# COMPACT_ATOMS: atom_id res chain seq x y z
N MET A 1 -31.58 -22.44 -1.91
CA MET A 1 -30.13 -22.58 -2.03
C MET A 1 -29.51 -21.46 -1.22
N GLY A 2 -28.90 -21.77 -0.07
CA GLY A 2 -28.27 -20.75 0.78
C GLY A 2 -26.90 -20.40 0.23
N VAL A 3 -26.63 -19.10 0.04
CA VAL A 3 -25.30 -18.59 -0.30
C VAL A 3 -24.40 -18.87 0.90
N SER A 4 -23.31 -19.59 0.71
CA SER A 4 -22.34 -19.87 1.76
C SER A 4 -21.62 -18.56 2.18
N THR A 5 -21.29 -18.47 3.48
CA THR A 5 -20.45 -17.35 3.97
C THR A 5 -19.13 -17.24 3.19
N GLY A 6 -18.59 -18.37 2.72
CA GLY A 6 -17.41 -18.41 1.85
C GLY A 6 -17.62 -17.74 0.50
N ASP A 7 -18.80 -17.92 -0.12
CA ASP A 7 -19.14 -17.30 -1.41
C ASP A 7 -19.28 -15.77 -1.27
N ILE A 8 -19.83 -15.31 -0.14
CA ILE A 8 -19.95 -13.89 0.17
C ILE A 8 -18.55 -13.27 0.33
N ILE A 9 -17.66 -13.89 1.10
CA ILE A 9 -16.29 -13.39 1.27
C ILE A 9 -15.53 -13.39 -0.06
N ALA A 10 -15.67 -14.46 -0.86
CA ALA A 10 -15.03 -14.56 -2.18
C ALA A 10 -15.47 -13.46 -3.14
N SER A 11 -16.73 -12.98 -3.04
CA SER A 11 -17.23 -11.88 -3.90
C SER A 11 -16.60 -10.52 -3.62
N PHE A 12 -16.03 -10.33 -2.44
CA PHE A 12 -15.30 -9.10 -2.06
C PHE A 12 -13.81 -9.15 -2.35
N LEU A 13 -13.27 -10.33 -2.70
CA LEU A 13 -11.85 -10.45 -3.05
C LEU A 13 -11.63 -10.09 -4.52
N PRO A 14 -10.47 -9.48 -4.85
CA PRO A 14 -10.08 -9.28 -6.24
C PRO A 14 -10.14 -10.60 -7.02
N ALA A 15 -10.72 -10.58 -8.20
CA ALA A 15 -10.72 -11.74 -9.08
C ALA A 15 -9.28 -12.14 -9.42
N SER A 16 -9.01 -13.43 -9.49
CA SER A 16 -7.71 -13.89 -9.99
C SER A 16 -7.55 -13.43 -11.44
N PRO A 17 -6.39 -12.84 -11.80
CA PRO A 17 -6.15 -12.45 -13.18
C PRO A 17 -6.20 -13.70 -14.10
N PRO A 18 -6.43 -13.54 -15.42
CA PRO A 18 -6.56 -14.66 -16.35
C PRO A 18 -5.42 -15.69 -16.29
N LEU A 19 -4.22 -15.21 -15.98
CA LEU A 19 -3.02 -16.04 -15.83
C LEU A 19 -2.78 -16.55 -14.39
N GLY A 20 -3.67 -16.18 -13.44
CA GLY A 20 -3.49 -16.46 -12.01
C GLY A 20 -2.52 -15.48 -11.33
N GLY A 21 -2.17 -15.75 -10.09
CA GLY A 21 -1.20 -14.99 -9.31
C GLY A 21 -1.77 -14.29 -8.08
N ALA A 22 -0.92 -14.02 -7.09
CA ALA A 22 -1.31 -13.52 -5.78
C ALA A 22 -1.07 -12.00 -5.61
N LEU A 23 -0.53 -11.31 -6.62
CA LEU A 23 -0.24 -9.88 -6.53
C LEU A 23 -1.48 -9.03 -6.25
N PRO A 24 -2.66 -9.26 -6.87
CA PRO A 24 -3.88 -8.50 -6.55
C PRO A 24 -4.27 -8.61 -5.08
N LEU A 25 -4.16 -9.80 -4.48
CA LEU A 25 -4.42 -10.01 -3.06
C LEU A 25 -3.41 -9.27 -2.17
N TRP A 26 -2.15 -9.27 -2.55
CA TRP A 26 -1.10 -8.50 -1.87
C TRP A 26 -1.34 -6.99 -1.95
N ILE A 27 -1.74 -6.48 -3.12
CA ILE A 27 -2.12 -5.07 -3.31
C ILE A 27 -3.31 -4.73 -2.41
N GLY A 28 -4.35 -5.59 -2.38
CA GLY A 28 -5.49 -5.45 -1.48
C GLY A 28 -5.09 -5.42 0.00
N PHE A 29 -4.21 -6.33 0.42
CA PHE A 29 -3.67 -6.33 1.78
C PHE A 29 -2.92 -5.03 2.12
N SER A 30 -2.06 -4.56 1.22
CA SER A 30 -1.35 -3.28 1.41
C SER A 30 -2.29 -2.08 1.45
N THR A 31 -3.45 -2.17 0.77
CA THR A 31 -4.52 -1.18 0.86
C THR A 31 -5.10 -1.10 2.27
N VAL A 32 -5.42 -2.25 2.88
CA VAL A 32 -5.93 -2.31 4.27
C VAL A 32 -4.93 -1.67 5.24
N LEU A 33 -3.64 -1.95 5.09
CA LEU A 33 -2.59 -1.31 5.92
C LEU A 33 -2.55 0.21 5.72
N SER A 34 -2.73 0.69 4.48
CA SER A 34 -2.74 2.13 4.17
C SER A 34 -3.96 2.83 4.76
N VAL A 35 -5.15 2.23 4.68
CA VAL A 35 -6.37 2.74 5.32
C VAL A 35 -6.21 2.79 6.84
N PHE A 36 -5.69 1.72 7.44
CA PHE A 36 -5.41 1.67 8.88
C PHE A 36 -4.46 2.80 9.32
N ASN A 37 -3.37 3.02 8.57
CA ASN A 37 -2.46 4.13 8.82
C ASN A 37 -3.16 5.50 8.68
N THR A 38 -4.01 5.67 7.67
CA THR A 38 -4.80 6.90 7.48
C THR A 38 -5.65 7.18 8.71
N VAL A 39 -6.43 6.19 9.17
CA VAL A 39 -7.27 6.31 10.36
C VAL A 39 -6.44 6.71 11.58
N GLN A 40 -5.28 6.08 11.79
CA GLN A 40 -4.38 6.43 12.88
C GLN A 40 -3.90 7.89 12.81
N CYS A 41 -3.60 8.39 11.61
CA CYS A 41 -3.14 9.77 11.41
C CYS A 41 -4.17 10.82 11.85
N PHE A 42 -5.47 10.50 11.73
CA PHE A 42 -6.56 11.41 12.09
C PHE A 42 -7.03 11.24 13.53
N ILE A 43 -7.15 10.01 14.03
CA ILE A 43 -7.73 9.73 15.36
C ILE A 43 -6.69 9.82 16.47
N SER A 44 -5.45 9.39 16.22
CA SER A 44 -4.43 9.33 17.26
C SER A 44 -3.09 9.88 16.80
N PRO A 45 -2.90 11.21 16.91
CA PRO A 45 -1.60 11.83 16.64
C PRO A 45 -0.46 11.26 17.49
N LYS A 46 -0.79 10.64 18.65
CA LYS A 46 0.20 9.98 19.53
C LYS A 46 0.79 8.72 18.90
N LEU A 47 0.01 7.97 18.10
CA LEU A 47 0.51 6.79 17.39
C LEU A 47 1.46 7.19 16.26
N ASN A 48 1.20 8.32 15.63
CA ASN A 48 2.05 8.84 14.55
C ASN A 48 3.40 9.39 15.07
N LYS A 49 3.49 9.77 16.34
CA LYS A 49 4.78 10.10 16.99
C LYS A 49 5.76 8.90 17.05
N ARG A 50 5.27 7.67 16.86
CA ARG A 50 6.12 6.48 16.71
C ARG A 50 6.91 6.48 15.39
N ILE A 51 6.39 7.18 14.37
CA ILE A 51 7.04 7.32 13.07
C ILE A 51 7.82 8.64 13.05
N TYR A 52 7.15 9.74 13.38
CA TYR A 52 7.70 11.10 13.30
C TYR A 52 7.70 11.76 14.70
N SER A 53 8.77 11.60 15.44
CA SER A 53 8.87 12.07 16.83
C SER A 53 8.84 13.61 16.97
N LYS A 54 9.12 14.35 15.91
CA LYS A 54 9.33 15.80 15.92
C LYS A 54 8.36 16.60 15.05
N ARG A 55 7.31 15.96 14.45
CA ARG A 55 6.43 16.67 13.50
C ARG A 55 5.13 17.18 14.15
N PRO A 56 4.62 18.34 13.71
CA PRO A 56 3.33 18.88 14.15
C PRO A 56 2.15 18.01 13.65
N HIS A 57 0.99 18.18 14.29
CA HIS A 57 -0.25 17.42 13.98
C HIS A 57 -0.72 17.59 12.52
N GLU A 58 -0.43 18.73 11.89
CA GLU A 58 -0.78 19.01 10.50
C GLU A 58 -0.03 18.08 9.54
N ALA A 59 1.25 17.85 9.76
CA ALA A 59 2.05 16.91 8.96
C ALA A 59 1.51 15.47 9.07
N SER A 60 0.98 15.09 10.24
CA SER A 60 0.31 13.81 10.44
C SER A 60 -0.93 13.66 9.55
N ARG A 61 -1.79 14.69 9.51
CA ARG A 61 -2.99 14.67 8.67
C ARG A 61 -2.64 14.68 7.18
N LEU A 62 -1.64 15.45 6.77
CA LEU A 62 -1.17 15.46 5.38
C LEU A 62 -0.65 14.08 4.96
N PHE A 63 0.12 13.42 5.82
CA PHE A 63 0.57 12.05 5.60
C PHE A 63 -0.61 11.07 5.51
N GLY A 64 -1.64 11.23 6.36
CA GLY A 64 -2.88 10.46 6.29
C GLY A 64 -3.62 10.62 4.97
N MET A 65 -3.74 11.85 4.45
CA MET A 65 -4.36 12.10 3.14
C MET A 65 -3.58 11.47 2.00
N TRP A 66 -2.25 11.55 2.04
CA TRP A 66 -1.41 10.89 1.04
C TRP A 66 -1.55 9.38 1.06
N THR A 67 -1.57 8.76 2.24
CA THR A 67 -1.77 7.30 2.37
C THR A 67 -3.19 6.87 1.97
N LEU A 68 -4.19 7.72 2.17
CA LEU A 68 -5.55 7.46 1.68
C LEU A 68 -5.60 7.46 0.14
N LEU A 69 -4.99 8.44 -0.51
CA LEU A 69 -4.89 8.47 -1.97
C LEU A 69 -4.21 7.22 -2.52
N ALA A 70 -3.10 6.81 -1.90
CA ALA A 70 -2.42 5.57 -2.26
C ALA A 70 -3.30 4.33 -2.04
N ALA A 71 -4.11 4.31 -0.97
CA ALA A 71 -5.04 3.21 -0.70
C ALA A 71 -6.13 3.09 -1.77
N VAL A 72 -6.73 4.21 -2.18
CA VAL A 72 -7.75 4.23 -3.25
C VAL A 72 -7.16 3.71 -4.56
N LEU A 73 -6.00 4.22 -4.97
CA LEU A 73 -5.31 3.79 -6.17
C LEU A 73 -5.00 2.28 -6.15
N ARG A 74 -4.43 1.78 -5.05
CA ARG A 74 -4.10 0.35 -4.88
C ARG A 74 -5.34 -0.52 -4.88
N LEU A 75 -6.42 -0.08 -4.23
CA LEU A 75 -7.68 -0.81 -4.24
C LEU A 75 -8.21 -0.97 -5.66
N THR A 76 -8.25 0.12 -6.42
CA THR A 76 -8.71 0.09 -7.82
C THR A 76 -7.87 -0.86 -8.66
N THR A 77 -6.54 -0.82 -8.50
CA THR A 77 -5.63 -1.73 -9.22
C THR A 77 -5.78 -3.18 -8.79
N ALA A 78 -6.09 -3.46 -7.51
CA ALA A 78 -6.31 -4.82 -7.04
C ALA A 78 -7.48 -5.50 -7.78
N TYR A 79 -8.51 -4.74 -8.15
CA TYR A 79 -9.67 -5.24 -8.90
C TYR A 79 -9.47 -5.21 -10.44
N ASP A 80 -8.53 -4.41 -10.93
CA ASP A 80 -8.22 -4.29 -12.37
C ASP A 80 -6.70 -4.27 -12.58
N VAL A 81 -6.04 -5.37 -12.24
CA VAL A 81 -4.57 -5.51 -12.30
C VAL A 81 -4.03 -5.54 -13.73
N THR A 82 -4.89 -5.79 -14.72
CA THR A 82 -4.53 -5.84 -16.13
C THR A 82 -4.51 -4.46 -16.80
N SER A 83 -5.05 -3.46 -16.15
CA SER A 83 -5.01 -2.07 -16.61
C SER A 83 -3.60 -1.50 -16.45
N GLN A 84 -2.89 -1.33 -17.57
CA GLN A 84 -1.52 -0.80 -17.56
C GLN A 84 -1.38 0.54 -16.82
N PRO A 85 -2.26 1.56 -17.05
CA PRO A 85 -2.14 2.82 -16.33
C PRO A 85 -2.28 2.67 -14.81
N LEU A 86 -3.25 1.87 -14.35
CA LEU A 86 -3.46 1.61 -12.93
C LEU A 86 -2.29 0.85 -12.31
N TYR A 87 -1.79 -0.15 -13.02
CA TYR A 87 -0.62 -0.93 -12.59
C TYR A 87 0.60 -0.04 -12.41
N ASP A 88 0.95 0.74 -13.42
CA ASP A 88 2.13 1.61 -13.41
C ASP A 88 2.03 2.70 -12.33
N MET A 89 0.84 3.28 -12.13
CA MET A 89 0.60 4.25 -11.05
C MET A 89 0.71 3.61 -9.67
N THR A 90 0.27 2.36 -9.51
CA THR A 90 0.41 1.62 -8.25
C THR A 90 1.86 1.26 -7.99
N LEU A 91 2.61 0.81 -8.98
CA LEU A 91 4.05 0.58 -8.87
C LEU A 91 4.77 1.87 -8.45
N LEU A 92 4.45 3.00 -9.10
CA LEU A 92 4.99 4.31 -8.72
C LEU A 92 4.64 4.67 -7.27
N SER A 93 3.42 4.37 -6.80
CA SER A 93 3.02 4.63 -5.41
C SER A 93 3.87 3.87 -4.39
N TYR A 94 4.30 2.65 -4.72
CA TYR A 94 5.21 1.87 -3.87
C TYR A 94 6.63 2.41 -3.90
N ILE A 95 7.13 2.81 -5.07
CA ILE A 95 8.44 3.46 -5.21
C ILE A 95 8.50 4.76 -4.40
N LEU A 96 7.45 5.58 -4.47
CA LEU A 96 7.36 6.82 -3.69
C LEU A 96 7.33 6.53 -2.18
N ALA A 97 6.59 5.52 -1.74
CA ALA A 97 6.55 5.11 -0.34
C ALA A 97 7.94 4.63 0.13
N PHE A 98 8.61 3.79 -0.65
CA PHE A 98 9.98 3.35 -0.36
C PHE A 98 10.94 4.54 -0.25
N THR A 99 10.95 5.42 -1.26
CA THR A 99 11.83 6.59 -1.30
C THR A 99 11.58 7.52 -0.12
N HIS A 100 10.31 7.74 0.25
CA HIS A 100 9.95 8.56 1.39
C HIS A 100 10.54 8.00 2.70
N PHE A 101 10.23 6.76 3.05
CA PHE A 101 10.72 6.18 4.31
C PHE A 101 12.24 5.99 4.32
N PHE A 102 12.83 5.67 3.19
CA PHE A 102 14.27 5.56 3.04
C PHE A 102 14.95 6.92 3.29
N SER A 103 14.47 7.97 2.63
CA SER A 103 15.05 9.31 2.80
C SER A 103 14.86 9.87 4.22
N GLU A 104 13.68 9.67 4.82
CA GLU A 104 13.42 10.13 6.20
C GLU A 104 14.29 9.39 7.24
N LEU A 105 14.63 8.12 6.97
CA LEU A 105 15.45 7.32 7.87
C LEU A 105 16.96 7.60 7.70
N PHE A 106 17.46 7.64 6.47
CA PHE A 106 18.90 7.68 6.20
C PHE A 106 19.43 9.06 5.85
N ILE A 107 18.65 9.90 5.13
CA ILE A 107 19.08 11.22 4.65
C ILE A 107 18.69 12.29 5.68
N PHE A 108 17.40 12.45 5.94
CA PHE A 108 16.89 13.51 6.81
C PHE A 108 16.95 13.14 8.31
N ARG A 109 17.01 11.85 8.62
CA ARG A 109 17.10 11.32 9.99
C ARG A 109 16.01 11.87 10.93
N THR A 110 14.83 12.07 10.39
CA THR A 110 13.64 12.54 11.14
C THR A 110 12.88 11.42 11.81
N CYS A 111 13.12 10.18 11.37
CA CYS A 111 12.51 8.97 11.91
C CYS A 111 13.54 8.17 12.75
N SER A 112 13.04 7.50 13.78
CA SER A 112 13.84 6.54 14.56
C SER A 112 13.62 5.14 14.02
N ILE A 113 14.66 4.30 14.03
CA ILE A 113 14.56 2.88 13.67
C ILE A 113 13.62 2.20 14.66
N GLY A 114 12.49 1.72 14.18
CA GLY A 114 11.48 1.05 14.98
C GLY A 114 10.38 0.42 14.11
N PRO A 115 9.47 -0.38 14.71
CA PRO A 115 8.42 -1.08 13.96
C PRO A 115 7.55 -0.16 13.11
N GLY A 116 7.33 1.08 13.55
CA GLY A 116 6.52 2.07 12.85
C GLY A 116 7.09 2.51 11.50
N VAL A 117 8.41 2.50 11.33
CA VAL A 117 9.09 2.89 10.08
C VAL A 117 9.53 1.66 9.30
N LEU A 118 10.00 0.61 9.97
CA LEU A 118 10.47 -0.61 9.31
C LEU A 118 9.34 -1.35 8.60
N SER A 119 8.14 -1.43 9.20
CA SER A 119 7.00 -2.12 8.58
C SER A 119 6.62 -1.53 7.21
N PRO A 120 6.33 -0.22 7.05
CA PRO A 120 6.02 0.34 5.74
C PRO A 120 7.21 0.30 4.77
N LEU A 121 8.45 0.40 5.25
CA LEU A 121 9.64 0.29 4.41
C LEU A 121 9.77 -1.12 3.82
N ILE A 122 9.58 -2.17 4.62
CA ILE A 122 9.60 -3.57 4.17
C ILE A 122 8.46 -3.82 3.17
N VAL A 123 7.25 -3.41 3.50
CA VAL A 123 6.10 -3.58 2.60
C VAL A 123 6.32 -2.87 1.27
N ALA A 124 6.82 -1.63 1.27
CA ALA A 124 7.12 -0.88 0.06
C ALA A 124 8.22 -1.54 -0.77
N SER A 125 9.28 -2.06 -0.13
CA SER A 125 10.37 -2.78 -0.81
C SER A 125 9.88 -4.04 -1.51
N ILE A 126 9.15 -4.90 -0.79
CA ILE A 126 8.61 -6.15 -1.33
C ILE A 126 7.62 -5.83 -2.46
N SER A 127 6.73 -4.87 -2.26
CA SER A 127 5.72 -4.51 -3.25
C SER A 127 6.33 -3.94 -4.52
N THR A 128 7.34 -3.08 -4.40
CA THR A 128 8.07 -2.52 -5.55
C THR A 128 8.75 -3.63 -6.34
N TYR A 129 9.51 -4.50 -5.66
CA TYR A 129 10.22 -5.59 -6.31
C TYR A 129 9.26 -6.56 -7.01
N TRP A 130 8.20 -6.98 -6.31
CA TRP A 130 7.22 -7.92 -6.85
C TRP A 130 6.45 -7.33 -8.04
N ALA A 131 5.90 -6.13 -7.89
CA ALA A 131 5.18 -5.48 -8.98
C ALA A 131 6.08 -5.15 -10.17
N TYR A 132 7.35 -4.78 -9.95
CA TYR A 132 8.29 -4.52 -11.04
C TYR A 132 8.64 -5.81 -11.82
N THR A 133 8.99 -6.89 -11.12
CA THR A 133 9.45 -8.13 -11.77
C THR A 133 8.34 -8.92 -12.46
N GLN A 134 7.08 -8.75 -12.04
CA GLN A 134 5.93 -9.46 -12.62
C GLN A 134 5.04 -8.56 -13.48
N ARG A 135 5.51 -7.37 -13.84
CA ARG A 135 4.74 -6.41 -14.63
C ARG A 135 4.25 -6.99 -15.95
N ASP A 136 5.15 -7.56 -16.72
CA ASP A 136 4.82 -8.09 -18.08
C ASP A 136 3.87 -9.28 -17.99
N TYR A 137 3.99 -10.09 -16.94
CA TYR A 137 3.08 -11.21 -16.66
C TYR A 137 1.64 -10.71 -16.42
N TYR A 138 1.44 -9.74 -15.53
CA TYR A 138 0.10 -9.25 -15.19
C TYR A 138 -0.52 -8.39 -16.30
N LEU A 139 0.29 -7.73 -17.11
CA LEU A 139 -0.18 -6.95 -18.27
C LEU A 139 -0.35 -7.80 -19.54
N GLY A 140 -0.04 -9.10 -19.51
CA GLY A 140 -0.17 -9.98 -20.67
C GLY A 140 0.78 -9.61 -21.81
N LEU A 141 2.00 -9.13 -21.48
CA LEU A 141 3.01 -8.71 -22.43
C LEU A 141 4.06 -9.82 -22.72
N LEU A 142 3.89 -10.99 -22.08
CA LEU A 142 4.73 -12.18 -22.27
C LEU A 142 4.21 -13.05 -23.40
#